data_e8c283ab9e7e893b62d07e43df56adb6
#
_entry.id   e8c283ab9e7e893b62d07e43df56adb6
#
_cell.length_a   1.000
_cell.length_b   1.000
_cell.length_c   1.000
_cell.angle_alpha   90.00
_cell.angle_beta   90.00
_cell.angle_gamma   90.00
#
_symmetry.space_group_name_H-M   'P 1'
#
loop_
_entity.id
_entity.type
_entity.pdbx_description
1 polymer ?
#
loop_
_entity_poly.entity_id
_entity_poly.type
_entity_poly.pdbx_seq_one_letter_code
_entity_poly.pdbx_strand_id
1 'polypeptide(L)'
;MGELDGKVAIITGAGRLRGIGRAAAVSLARLGADVVVTGTGRDPSSFPDDEKAINWKDVESVAEQVRAEGRRALTLTVDVTSRDDVQNMIDRTVDEFGRIDILIN
;
A
#
# COMPACT_ATOMS: atom_id res chain seq x y z
N MET A 1 17.06 12.39 5.64
CA MET A 1 16.29 13.07 4.61
C MET A 1 16.18 12.22 3.37
N GLY A 2 14.99 12.01 2.91
CA GLY A 2 14.73 11.20 1.73
C GLY A 2 14.45 12.04 0.49
N GLU A 3 14.78 11.50 -0.68
CA GLU A 3 14.53 12.16 -1.96
C GLU A 3 13.03 12.40 -2.20
N LEU A 4 12.16 11.61 -1.57
CA LEU A 4 10.72 11.67 -1.76
C LEU A 4 9.98 12.27 -0.57
N ASP A 5 10.67 12.99 0.31
CA ASP A 5 10.03 13.62 1.45
C ASP A 5 8.86 14.50 1.00
N GLY A 6 7.69 14.31 1.62
CA GLY A 6 6.48 15.04 1.26
C GLY A 6 5.74 14.53 0.05
N LYS A 7 6.24 13.51 -0.63
CA LYS A 7 5.55 12.88 -1.75
C LYS A 7 4.59 11.81 -1.27
N VAL A 8 3.60 11.51 -2.10
CA VAL A 8 2.59 10.47 -1.81
C VAL A 8 2.55 9.48 -2.96
N ALA A 9 2.68 8.20 -2.64
CA ALA A 9 2.65 7.12 -3.62
C ALA A 9 1.43 6.22 -3.37
N ILE A 10 0.75 5.83 -4.45
CA ILE A 10 -0.27 4.79 -4.42
C ILE A 10 0.31 3.55 -5.08
N ILE A 11 0.19 2.41 -4.41
CA ILE A 11 0.64 1.13 -4.95
C ILE A 11 -0.51 0.15 -4.92
N THR A 12 -0.92 -0.33 -6.09
CA THR A 12 -2.01 -1.29 -6.20
C THR A 12 -1.47 -2.72 -6.17
N GLY A 13 -2.29 -3.65 -5.67
CA GLY A 13 -1.90 -5.05 -5.60
C GLY A 13 -0.70 -5.33 -4.69
N ALA A 14 -0.61 -4.64 -3.56
CA ALA A 14 0.59 -4.61 -2.73
C ALA A 14 0.49 -5.45 -1.45
N GLY A 15 -0.51 -6.31 -1.33
CA GLY A 15 -0.77 -7.01 -0.05
C GLY A 15 0.11 -8.24 0.20
N ARG A 16 0.74 -8.81 -0.81
CA ARG A 16 1.47 -10.07 -0.66
C ARG A 16 2.82 -9.90 0.01
N LEU A 17 3.18 -10.84 0.88
CA LEU A 17 4.49 -10.86 1.54
C LEU A 17 5.64 -10.86 0.54
N ARG A 18 5.52 -11.66 -0.54
CA ARG A 18 6.56 -11.80 -1.57
C ARG A 18 6.25 -11.03 -2.85
N GLY A 19 5.47 -9.97 -2.75
CA GLY A 19 5.05 -9.20 -3.91
C GLY A 19 5.99 -8.06 -4.25
N ILE A 20 6.03 -7.71 -5.54
CA ILE A 20 6.75 -6.52 -6.01
C ILE A 20 6.15 -5.25 -5.40
N GLY A 21 4.83 -5.21 -5.24
CA GLY A 21 4.15 -4.06 -4.64
C GLY A 21 4.60 -3.79 -3.21
N ARG A 22 4.77 -4.83 -2.39
CA ARG A 22 5.30 -4.67 -1.04
C ARG A 22 6.73 -4.12 -1.06
N ALA A 23 7.60 -4.67 -1.90
CA ALA A 23 8.97 -4.19 -2.01
C ALA A 23 9.02 -2.72 -2.44
N ALA A 24 8.19 -2.34 -3.40
CA ALA A 24 8.08 -0.96 -3.85
C ALA A 24 7.58 -0.04 -2.72
N ALA A 25 6.57 -0.47 -1.97
CA ALA A 25 6.01 0.31 -0.87
C ALA A 25 7.06 0.63 0.19
N VAL A 26 7.80 -0.38 0.61
CA VAL A 26 8.84 -0.22 1.63
C VAL A 26 9.99 0.65 1.12
N SER A 27 10.41 0.45 -0.15
CA SER A 27 11.48 1.23 -0.75
C SER A 27 11.12 2.71 -0.86
N LEU A 28 9.88 3.01 -1.29
CA LEU A 28 9.42 4.40 -1.39
C LEU A 28 9.30 5.05 -0.02
N ALA A 29 8.86 4.30 0.98
CA ALA A 29 8.80 4.79 2.36
C ALA A 29 10.20 5.13 2.89
N ARG A 30 11.20 4.31 2.60
CA ARG A 30 12.58 4.59 2.97
C ARG A 30 13.11 5.88 2.32
N LEU A 31 12.62 6.21 1.14
CA LEU A 31 12.99 7.45 0.45
C LEU A 31 12.19 8.66 0.94
N GLY A 32 11.21 8.46 1.81
CA GLY A 32 10.50 9.56 2.45
C GLY A 32 9.03 9.72 2.04
N ALA A 33 8.51 8.87 1.15
CA ALA A 33 7.13 8.97 0.70
C ALA A 33 6.16 8.42 1.74
N ASP A 34 4.99 9.05 1.85
CA ASP A 34 3.82 8.43 2.44
C ASP A 34 3.18 7.51 1.40
N VAL A 35 2.60 6.40 1.82
CA VAL A 35 2.20 5.34 0.89
C VAL A 35 0.76 4.91 1.12
N VAL A 36 -0.01 4.84 0.03
CA VAL A 36 -1.31 4.18 0.00
C VAL A 36 -1.12 2.77 -0.54
N VAL A 37 -1.46 1.78 0.27
CA VAL A 37 -1.28 0.37 -0.05
C VAL A 37 -2.65 -0.21 -0.34
N THR A 38 -2.86 -0.74 -1.54
CA THR A 38 -4.15 -1.33 -1.89
C THR A 38 -4.03 -2.80 -2.25
N GLY A 39 -5.09 -3.54 -1.99
CA GLY A 39 -5.23 -4.95 -2.35
C GLY A 39 -6.67 -5.27 -2.67
N THR A 40 -6.93 -6.48 -3.12
CA THR A 40 -8.28 -6.91 -3.50
C THR A 40 -9.12 -7.41 -2.32
N GLY A 41 -8.56 -7.47 -1.12
CA GLY A 41 -9.26 -8.01 0.03
C GLY A 41 -9.24 -9.53 0.06
N ARG A 42 -8.10 -10.15 -0.18
CA ARG A 42 -7.97 -11.61 -0.18
C ARG A 42 -8.48 -12.23 1.12
N ASP A 43 -9.17 -13.35 1.01
CA ASP A 43 -9.54 -14.13 2.18
C ASP A 43 -8.27 -14.75 2.79
N PRO A 44 -8.01 -14.58 4.10
CA PRO A 44 -6.85 -15.17 4.74
C PRO A 44 -6.71 -16.68 4.55
N SER A 45 -7.82 -17.40 4.35
CA SER A 45 -7.78 -18.84 4.08
C SER A 45 -7.08 -19.17 2.75
N SER A 46 -7.01 -18.21 1.83
CA SER A 46 -6.35 -18.37 0.53
C SER A 46 -4.86 -18.02 0.54
N PHE A 47 -4.35 -17.57 1.67
CA PHE A 47 -2.94 -17.14 1.76
C PHE A 47 -1.99 -18.33 1.61
N PRO A 48 -0.81 -18.13 0.97
CA PRO A 48 0.23 -19.15 0.96
C PRO A 48 0.70 -19.53 2.37
N ASP A 49 1.30 -20.69 2.50
CA ASP A 49 1.75 -21.22 3.80
C ASP A 49 2.73 -20.28 4.51
N ASP A 50 3.63 -19.63 3.78
CA ASP A 50 4.58 -18.70 4.38
C ASP A 50 3.90 -17.46 4.97
N GLU A 51 2.84 -16.98 4.33
CA GLU A 51 2.03 -15.89 4.88
C GLU A 51 1.25 -16.34 6.12
N LYS A 52 0.65 -17.53 6.07
CA LYS A 52 -0.07 -18.08 7.22
C LYS A 52 0.85 -18.30 8.42
N ALA A 53 2.04 -18.78 8.17
CA ALA A 53 3.00 -19.12 9.24
C ALA A 53 3.38 -17.91 10.10
N ILE A 54 3.41 -16.71 9.52
CA ILE A 54 3.76 -15.48 10.24
C ILE A 54 2.54 -14.62 10.56
N ASN A 55 1.34 -15.15 10.34
CA ASN A 55 0.10 -14.43 10.58
C ASN A 55 0.02 -13.13 9.77
N TRP A 56 0.41 -13.19 8.51
CA TRP A 56 0.40 -12.07 7.59
C TRP A 56 -1.01 -11.52 7.39
N LYS A 57 -1.16 -10.19 7.36
CA LYS A 57 -2.45 -9.52 7.29
C LYS A 57 -2.61 -8.66 6.04
N ASP A 58 -2.07 -9.13 4.93
CA ASP A 58 -2.22 -8.50 3.61
C ASP A 58 -1.75 -7.03 3.65
N VAL A 59 -2.57 -6.11 3.13
CA VAL A 59 -2.19 -4.69 3.06
C VAL A 59 -1.87 -4.08 4.42
N GLU A 60 -2.50 -4.53 5.49
CA GLU A 60 -2.20 -4.03 6.84
C GLU A 60 -0.77 -4.36 7.26
N SER A 61 -0.28 -5.54 6.94
CA SER A 61 1.10 -5.91 7.23
C SER A 61 2.10 -5.06 6.45
N VAL A 62 1.80 -4.76 5.19
CA VAL A 62 2.64 -3.85 4.38
C VAL A 62 2.60 -2.44 4.95
N ALA A 63 1.43 -1.95 5.34
CA ALA A 63 1.28 -0.64 5.95
C ALA A 63 2.11 -0.52 7.24
N GLU A 64 2.14 -1.57 8.06
CA GLU A 64 2.97 -1.59 9.27
C GLU A 64 4.45 -1.43 8.93
N GLN A 65 4.91 -2.05 7.85
CA GLN A 65 6.31 -1.90 7.41
C GLN A 65 6.61 -0.49 6.91
N VAL A 66 5.64 0.16 6.24
CA VAL A 66 5.77 1.57 5.85
C VAL A 66 5.87 2.46 7.08
N ARG A 67 5.02 2.23 8.07
CA ARG A 67 5.02 3.01 9.33
C ARG A 67 6.32 2.80 10.11
N ALA A 68 6.90 1.62 10.04
CA ALA A 68 8.18 1.33 10.67
C ALA A 68 9.33 2.15 10.08
N GLU A 69 9.18 2.63 8.83
CA GLU A 69 10.14 3.55 8.20
C GLU A 69 9.86 5.02 8.57
N GLY A 70 8.91 5.27 9.47
CA GLY A 70 8.58 6.63 9.91
C GLY A 70 7.65 7.38 8.98
N ARG A 71 6.96 6.69 8.07
CA ARG A 71 6.05 7.32 7.11
C ARG A 71 4.59 6.98 7.43
N ARG A 72 3.67 7.77 6.85
CA ARG A 72 2.23 7.50 6.99
C ARG A 72 1.80 6.48 5.95
N ALA A 73 0.84 5.64 6.31
CA ALA A 73 0.27 4.66 5.40
C ALA A 73 -1.24 4.67 5.49
N LEU A 74 -1.89 4.51 4.34
CA LEU A 74 -3.33 4.31 4.22
C LEU A 74 -3.57 2.99 3.51
N THR A 75 -4.47 2.17 4.04
CA THR A 75 -4.83 0.89 3.41
C THR A 75 -6.23 0.99 2.82
N LEU A 76 -6.39 0.46 1.61
CA LEU A 76 -7.69 0.42 0.93
C LEU A 76 -7.86 -0.91 0.23
N THR A 77 -9.11 -1.37 0.17
CA THR A 77 -9.50 -2.50 -0.69
C THR A 77 -9.98 -1.92 -2.00
N VAL A 78 -9.32 -2.28 -3.10
CA VAL A 78 -9.59 -1.72 -4.43
C VAL A 78 -9.58 -2.83 -5.47
N ASP A 79 -10.65 -2.90 -6.25
CA ASP A 79 -10.68 -3.64 -7.51
C ASP A 79 -10.34 -2.66 -8.63
N VAL A 80 -9.16 -2.81 -9.23
CA VAL A 80 -8.69 -1.87 -10.26
C VAL A 80 -9.52 -1.90 -11.55
N THR A 81 -10.39 -2.91 -11.71
CA THR A 81 -11.35 -2.97 -12.82
C THR A 81 -12.64 -2.21 -12.52
N SER A 82 -12.84 -1.80 -11.29
CA SER A 82 -14.02 -1.03 -10.86
C SER A 82 -13.69 0.46 -10.90
N ARG A 83 -14.42 1.20 -11.75
CA ARG A 83 -14.26 2.65 -11.83
C ARG A 83 -14.55 3.32 -10.49
N ASP A 84 -15.58 2.88 -9.78
CA ASP A 84 -15.97 3.47 -8.50
C ASP A 84 -14.90 3.22 -7.43
N ASP A 85 -14.30 2.04 -7.40
CA ASP A 85 -13.21 1.74 -6.48
C ASP A 85 -11.99 2.60 -6.74
N VAL A 86 -11.63 2.77 -8.01
CA VAL A 86 -10.48 3.61 -8.40
C VAL A 86 -10.74 5.06 -8.03
N GLN A 87 -11.94 5.59 -8.29
CA GLN A 87 -12.30 6.95 -7.93
C GLN A 87 -12.25 7.14 -6.42
N ASN A 88 -12.79 6.20 -5.65
CA ASN A 88 -12.74 6.24 -4.19
C ASN A 88 -11.30 6.23 -3.67
N MET A 89 -10.44 5.44 -4.29
CA MET A 89 -9.01 5.39 -3.92
C MET A 89 -8.35 6.77 -4.10
N ILE A 90 -8.62 7.42 -5.21
CA ILE A 90 -8.09 8.75 -5.49
C ILE A 90 -8.63 9.76 -4.48
N ASP A 91 -9.95 9.77 -4.26
CA ASP A 91 -10.60 10.70 -3.35
C ASP A 91 -10.09 10.54 -1.91
N ARG A 92 -9.97 9.29 -1.45
CA ARG A 92 -9.46 9.01 -0.10
C ARG A 92 -8.00 9.42 0.06
N THR A 93 -7.19 9.23 -0.97
CA THR A 93 -5.78 9.63 -0.94
C THR A 93 -5.64 11.14 -0.85
N VAL A 94 -6.40 11.87 -1.65
CA VAL A 94 -6.36 13.33 -1.64
C VAL A 94 -6.90 13.87 -0.31
N ASP A 95 -7.98 13.28 0.23
CA ASP A 95 -8.51 13.69 1.52
C ASP A 95 -7.50 13.48 2.66
N GLU A 96 -6.77 12.38 2.64
CA GLU A 96 -5.82 12.03 3.72
C GLU A 96 -4.49 12.78 3.59
N PHE A 97 -3.95 12.88 2.38
CA PHE A 97 -2.60 13.38 2.16
C PHE A 97 -2.51 14.67 1.35
N GLY A 98 -3.58 15.06 0.65
CA GLY A 98 -3.65 16.30 -0.12
C GLY A 98 -3.00 16.25 -1.50
N ARG A 99 -2.39 15.12 -1.89
CA ARG A 99 -1.69 15.02 -3.18
C ARG A 99 -1.49 13.58 -3.59
N ILE A 100 -1.16 13.38 -4.87
CA ILE A 100 -0.72 12.10 -5.43
C ILE A 100 0.45 12.41 -6.36
N ASP A 101 1.61 11.82 -6.13
CA ASP A 101 2.81 12.07 -6.92
C ASP A 101 3.22 10.85 -7.73
N ILE A 102 2.99 9.65 -7.21
CA ILE A 102 3.47 8.39 -7.79
C ILE A 102 2.32 7.38 -7.78
N LEU A 103 2.15 6.68 -8.90
CA LEU A 103 1.22 5.56 -8.98
C LEU A 103 1.98 4.35 -9.54
N ILE A 104 2.00 3.26 -8.79
CA ILE A 104 2.55 1.98 -9.22
C ILE A 104 1.41 0.97 -9.26
N ASN A 105 1.20 0.43 -10.43
CA ASN A 105 0.08 -0.48 -10.69
C ASN A 105 0.58 -1.91 -10.96
#